data_f4c7601cbaba217289d33a57d6f5c33c
#
_entry.id   f4c7601cbaba217289d33a57d6f5c33c
#
_cell.length_a   1.000
_cell.length_b   1.000
_cell.length_c   1.000
_cell.angle_alpha   90.00
_cell.angle_beta   90.00
_cell.angle_gamma   90.00
#
_symmetry.space_group_name_H-M   'P 1'
#
loop_
_entity.id
_entity.type
_entity.pdbx_description
1 polymer ?
#
loop_
_entity_poly.entity_id
_entity_poly.type
_entity_poly.pdbx_seq_one_letter_code
_entity_poly.pdbx_strand_id
1 'polypeptide(L)'
;SLPMKKDSINFSNIFSPNFMLRYAPGHMRNLSKNDQNFNYSDLYALNKTTEIETGLSAVLGFDYTINEKVNNKIVKEKFSASLGQVFNHERNKDIPSKSSLDQKMSDVVGNFKYNFSQIGTIDYKFSLDHNLNDLNYNEISTNLNFGKVEFNLDYLEENNHIGTEHYASSGISLNFNDYNKLSFSTKKNFKTDSTELYNLSYQYSIDCLTAGLVYRREFYQDSDLEPNNTLMFTISFVPFASVDTAFNQ
;
A
#
# COMPACT_ATOMS: atom_id res chain seq x y z
N SER A 1 7.29 -19.05 -14.04
CA SER A 1 6.96 -19.59 -12.71
C SER A 1 6.80 -21.11 -12.75
N LEU A 2 7.16 -21.78 -11.67
CA LEU A 2 7.02 -23.22 -11.50
C LEU A 2 6.20 -23.49 -10.21
N PRO A 3 4.87 -23.45 -10.26
CA PRO A 3 4.04 -23.61 -9.08
C PRO A 3 4.09 -25.05 -8.55
N MET A 4 4.43 -25.20 -7.29
CA MET A 4 4.39 -26.45 -6.53
C MET A 4 3.24 -26.38 -5.52
N LYS A 5 2.35 -27.35 -5.57
CA LYS A 5 1.14 -27.37 -4.75
C LYS A 5 1.18 -28.54 -3.76
N LYS A 6 0.81 -28.25 -2.51
CA LYS A 6 0.60 -29.26 -1.46
C LYS A 6 -0.79 -29.06 -0.84
N ASP A 7 -1.66 -30.02 -1.03
CA ASP A 7 -3.00 -30.01 -0.45
C ASP A 7 -3.05 -30.78 0.87
N SER A 8 -3.73 -30.22 1.84
CA SER A 8 -4.18 -30.87 3.05
C SER A 8 -5.73 -30.79 3.16
N ILE A 9 -6.31 -31.34 4.21
CA ILE A 9 -7.78 -31.35 4.39
C ILE A 9 -8.34 -29.93 4.38
N ASN A 10 -7.74 -29.01 5.14
CA ASN A 10 -8.26 -27.66 5.37
C ASN A 10 -7.48 -26.56 4.63
N PHE A 11 -6.31 -26.87 4.06
CA PHE A 11 -5.43 -25.89 3.45
C PHE A 11 -4.86 -26.38 2.13
N SER A 12 -4.60 -25.43 1.24
CA SER A 12 -3.83 -25.62 0.03
C SER A 12 -2.65 -24.65 0.03
N ASN A 13 -1.44 -25.19 0.09
CA ASN A 13 -0.20 -24.41 0.05
C ASN A 13 0.33 -24.42 -1.38
N ILE A 14 0.66 -23.24 -1.88
CA ILE A 14 1.24 -23.07 -3.22
C ILE A 14 2.55 -22.31 -3.06
N PHE A 15 3.63 -22.89 -3.54
CA PHE A 15 4.93 -22.24 -3.62
C PHE A 15 5.33 -22.12 -5.08
N SER A 16 5.60 -20.90 -5.53
CA SER A 16 5.89 -20.59 -6.94
C SER A 16 7.21 -19.84 -7.05
N PRO A 17 8.34 -20.53 -7.28
CA PRO A 17 9.55 -19.84 -7.67
C PRO A 17 9.39 -19.22 -9.06
N ASN A 18 9.85 -17.99 -9.18
CA ASN A 18 9.71 -17.17 -10.38
C ASN A 18 11.10 -16.73 -10.87
N PHE A 19 11.33 -16.90 -12.15
CA PHE A 19 12.53 -16.43 -12.82
C PHE A 19 12.14 -15.70 -14.11
N MET A 20 12.78 -14.57 -14.38
CA MET A 20 12.66 -13.83 -15.63
C MET A 20 14.04 -13.40 -16.08
N LEU A 21 14.36 -13.63 -17.35
CA LEU A 21 15.52 -13.06 -18.02
C LEU A 21 15.02 -12.08 -19.07
N ARG A 22 15.57 -10.88 -19.07
CA ARG A 22 15.17 -9.83 -20.00
C ARG A 22 16.39 -9.20 -20.66
N TYR A 23 16.29 -8.99 -21.96
CA TYR A 23 17.25 -8.22 -22.73
C TYR A 23 16.51 -7.17 -23.55
N ALA A 24 16.82 -5.90 -23.32
CA ALA A 24 16.25 -4.76 -24.02
C ALA A 24 17.39 -3.96 -24.66
N PRO A 25 17.66 -4.17 -25.97
CA PRO A 25 18.66 -3.36 -26.69
C PRO A 25 18.09 -1.96 -26.97
N GLY A 26 18.97 -0.98 -27.05
CA GLY A 26 18.60 0.39 -27.43
C GLY A 26 18.97 1.42 -26.38
N HIS A 27 18.27 2.54 -26.45
CA HIS A 27 18.45 3.65 -25.52
C HIS A 27 17.16 3.86 -24.74
N MET A 28 17.28 4.27 -23.47
CA MET A 28 16.16 4.72 -22.68
C MET A 28 16.25 6.22 -22.43
N ARG A 29 15.13 6.82 -22.09
CA ARG A 29 15.07 8.20 -21.62
C ARG A 29 15.73 8.28 -20.23
N ASN A 30 16.41 9.38 -19.95
CA ASN A 30 16.96 9.63 -18.62
C ASN A 30 15.80 9.93 -17.63
N LEU A 31 15.60 9.03 -16.68
CA LEU A 31 14.60 9.09 -15.62
C LEU A 31 15.25 9.28 -14.24
N SER A 32 16.57 9.52 -14.16
CA SER A 32 17.34 9.57 -12.91
C SER A 32 16.78 10.55 -11.87
N LYS A 33 16.04 11.57 -12.31
CA LYS A 33 15.40 12.57 -11.45
C LYS A 33 13.95 12.25 -11.07
N ASN A 34 13.41 11.17 -11.59
CA ASN A 34 12.04 10.78 -11.25
C ASN A 34 11.99 10.26 -9.81
N ASP A 35 10.95 10.66 -9.11
CA ASP A 35 10.66 10.18 -7.77
C ASP A 35 9.82 8.89 -7.87
N GLN A 36 10.50 7.76 -8.01
CA GLN A 36 9.85 6.48 -8.17
C GLN A 36 10.52 5.40 -7.32
N ASN A 37 9.75 4.80 -6.44
CA ASN A 37 10.13 3.64 -5.65
C ASN A 37 9.88 2.36 -6.46
N PHE A 38 10.59 1.31 -6.08
CA PHE A 38 10.44 -0.02 -6.64
C PHE A 38 9.87 -0.97 -5.58
N ASN A 39 8.85 -1.73 -5.94
CA ASN A 39 8.20 -2.67 -5.04
C ASN A 39 7.96 -4.03 -5.73
N TYR A 40 7.47 -5.01 -4.98
CA TYR A 40 7.28 -6.37 -5.50
C TYR A 40 6.29 -6.43 -6.67
N SER A 41 5.26 -5.58 -6.72
CA SER A 41 4.28 -5.59 -7.83
C SER A 41 4.91 -5.27 -9.18
N ASP A 42 6.01 -4.53 -9.18
CA ASP A 42 6.72 -4.11 -10.39
C ASP A 42 7.82 -5.10 -10.80
N LEU A 43 8.12 -6.06 -9.93
CA LEU A 43 9.30 -6.93 -10.07
C LEU A 43 9.39 -7.63 -11.43
N TYR A 44 8.27 -8.13 -11.95
CA TYR A 44 8.19 -8.83 -13.23
C TYR A 44 7.63 -7.99 -14.36
N ALA A 45 7.40 -6.68 -14.13
CA ALA A 45 6.97 -5.77 -15.18
C ALA A 45 8.08 -5.56 -16.22
N LEU A 46 7.70 -5.33 -17.47
CA LEU A 46 8.66 -4.99 -18.53
C LEU A 46 9.16 -3.54 -18.39
N ASN A 47 8.35 -2.68 -17.77
CA ASN A 47 8.58 -1.26 -17.55
C ASN A 47 8.51 -0.95 -16.04
N LYS A 48 9.49 -1.44 -15.28
CA LYS A 48 9.52 -1.29 -13.80
C LYS A 48 9.57 0.17 -13.34
N THR A 49 10.09 1.06 -14.20
CA THR A 49 10.28 2.48 -13.93
C THR A 49 9.52 3.38 -14.90
N THR A 50 8.25 3.07 -15.20
CA THR A 50 7.41 3.77 -16.20
C THR A 50 7.82 3.57 -17.65
N GLU A 51 9.10 3.41 -17.96
CA GLU A 51 9.64 3.09 -19.27
C GLU A 51 10.36 1.73 -19.26
N ILE A 52 10.68 1.23 -20.45
CA ILE A 52 11.43 -0.02 -20.59
C ILE A 52 12.90 0.27 -20.30
N GLU A 53 13.42 -0.28 -19.21
CA GLU A 53 14.84 -0.17 -18.88
C GLU A 53 15.67 -0.96 -19.90
N THR A 54 16.75 -0.35 -20.40
CA THR A 54 17.67 -0.98 -21.33
C THR A 54 18.70 -1.86 -20.65
N GLY A 55 19.22 -2.85 -21.37
CA GLY A 55 20.26 -3.75 -20.91
C GLY A 55 19.77 -5.18 -20.68
N LEU A 56 20.67 -5.98 -20.10
CA LEU A 56 20.40 -7.36 -19.69
C LEU A 56 20.12 -7.40 -18.20
N SER A 57 19.00 -7.97 -17.80
CA SER A 57 18.63 -8.17 -16.40
C SER A 57 18.01 -9.54 -16.17
N ALA A 58 18.22 -10.06 -14.97
CA ALA A 58 17.58 -11.25 -14.46
C ALA A 58 16.78 -10.90 -13.20
N VAL A 59 15.64 -11.52 -13.02
CA VAL A 59 14.79 -11.39 -11.84
C VAL A 59 14.62 -12.75 -11.21
N LEU A 60 14.87 -12.82 -9.92
CA LEU A 60 14.62 -14.00 -9.09
C LEU A 60 13.64 -13.64 -7.99
N GLY A 61 12.71 -14.52 -7.74
CA GLY A 61 11.78 -14.34 -6.62
C GLY A 61 10.89 -15.55 -6.43
N PHE A 62 10.03 -15.47 -5.45
CA PHE A 62 9.04 -16.52 -5.18
C PHE A 62 7.76 -15.92 -4.59
N ASP A 63 6.68 -16.66 -4.81
CA ASP A 63 5.41 -16.46 -4.14
C ASP A 63 5.06 -17.69 -3.32
N TYR A 64 4.57 -17.47 -2.11
CA TYR A 64 4.04 -18.52 -1.25
C TYR A 64 2.64 -18.13 -0.78
N THR A 65 1.67 -19.02 -0.98
CA THR A 65 0.28 -18.76 -0.64
C THR A 65 -0.31 -19.91 0.16
N ILE A 66 -1.00 -19.59 1.25
CA ILE A 66 -1.81 -20.54 2.02
C ILE A 66 -3.27 -20.19 1.81
N ASN A 67 -4.01 -21.09 1.18
CA ASN A 67 -5.44 -20.95 0.93
C ASN A 67 -6.23 -21.86 1.87
N GLU A 68 -7.29 -21.33 2.46
CA GLU A 68 -8.25 -22.10 3.25
C GLU A 68 -9.20 -22.84 2.32
N LYS A 69 -9.49 -24.11 2.66
CA LYS A 69 -10.39 -24.98 1.91
C LYS A 69 -11.61 -25.36 2.75
N VAL A 70 -12.78 -25.32 2.12
CA VAL A 70 -14.00 -25.87 2.65
C VAL A 70 -14.59 -26.82 1.58
N ASN A 71 -14.91 -28.05 1.96
CA ASN A 71 -15.43 -29.07 1.04
C ASN A 71 -14.56 -29.24 -0.23
N ASN A 72 -13.25 -29.32 -0.05
CA ASN A 72 -12.23 -29.42 -1.13
C ASN A 72 -12.18 -28.24 -2.11
N LYS A 73 -12.88 -27.14 -1.87
CA LYS A 73 -12.79 -25.92 -2.66
C LYS A 73 -12.00 -24.85 -1.91
N ILE A 74 -11.16 -24.12 -2.62
CA ILE A 74 -10.47 -22.93 -2.08
C ILE A 74 -11.56 -21.86 -1.87
N VAL A 75 -11.66 -21.37 -0.63
CA VAL A 75 -12.64 -20.35 -0.24
C VAL A 75 -11.98 -19.00 -0.07
N LYS A 76 -10.78 -18.96 0.53
CA LYS A 76 -10.10 -17.71 0.85
C LYS A 76 -8.57 -17.91 0.93
N GLU A 77 -7.83 -16.92 0.47
CA GLU A 77 -6.42 -16.79 0.78
C GLU A 77 -6.27 -16.37 2.26
N LYS A 78 -5.50 -17.12 3.01
CA LYS A 78 -5.24 -16.87 4.44
C LYS A 78 -3.94 -16.12 4.66
N PHE A 79 -2.91 -16.50 3.91
CA PHE A 79 -1.59 -15.90 3.97
C PHE A 79 -0.98 -15.89 2.59
N SER A 80 -0.30 -14.81 2.25
CA SER A 80 0.61 -14.75 1.12
C SER A 80 1.91 -14.07 1.51
N ALA A 81 2.99 -14.53 0.93
CA ALA A 81 4.34 -13.98 1.08
C ALA A 81 4.99 -13.98 -0.29
N SER A 82 5.52 -12.84 -0.69
CA SER A 82 6.21 -12.67 -1.96
C SER A 82 7.54 -11.97 -1.72
N LEU A 83 8.57 -12.40 -2.43
CA LEU A 83 9.90 -11.84 -2.29
C LEU A 83 10.66 -11.95 -3.60
N GLY A 84 11.49 -10.94 -3.91
CA GLY A 84 12.35 -11.02 -5.07
C GLY A 84 13.33 -9.88 -5.22
N GLN A 85 14.21 -10.03 -6.20
CA GLN A 85 15.32 -9.13 -6.46
C GLN A 85 15.66 -9.09 -7.95
N VAL A 86 16.12 -7.94 -8.42
CA VAL A 86 16.59 -7.74 -9.80
C VAL A 86 18.12 -7.74 -9.81
N PHE A 87 18.70 -8.43 -10.79
CA PHE A 87 20.13 -8.47 -11.07
C PHE A 87 20.39 -7.89 -12.45
N ASN A 88 21.07 -6.76 -12.52
CA ASN A 88 21.44 -6.09 -13.76
C ASN A 88 22.87 -6.45 -14.13
N HIS A 89 23.14 -6.68 -15.41
CA HIS A 89 24.50 -6.93 -15.90
C HIS A 89 25.41 -5.72 -15.66
N GLU A 90 24.87 -4.52 -15.87
CA GLU A 90 25.57 -3.25 -15.69
C GLU A 90 24.71 -2.25 -14.92
N ARG A 91 25.35 -1.28 -14.30
CA ARG A 91 24.67 -0.13 -13.68
C ARG A 91 24.11 0.78 -14.76
N ASN A 92 22.91 1.30 -14.56
CA ASN A 92 22.28 2.25 -15.48
C ASN A 92 21.90 3.54 -14.75
N LYS A 93 22.68 4.60 -14.98
CA LYS A 93 22.50 5.91 -14.33
C LYS A 93 21.26 6.67 -14.78
N ASP A 94 20.60 6.23 -15.84
CA ASP A 94 19.37 6.83 -16.37
C ASP A 94 18.13 6.35 -15.61
N ILE A 95 18.27 5.35 -14.75
CA ILE A 95 17.20 4.82 -13.89
C ILE A 95 17.14 5.62 -12.58
N PRO A 96 15.94 5.85 -12.01
CA PRO A 96 15.77 6.52 -10.72
C PRO A 96 16.54 5.81 -9.61
N SER A 97 17.39 6.51 -8.89
CA SER A 97 18.19 5.95 -7.78
C SER A 97 17.33 5.45 -6.62
N LYS A 98 16.17 6.09 -6.39
CA LYS A 98 15.20 5.64 -5.37
C LYS A 98 14.66 4.23 -5.61
N SER A 99 14.67 3.77 -6.86
CA SER A 99 14.24 2.42 -7.21
C SER A 99 15.27 1.34 -6.92
N SER A 100 16.52 1.67 -6.62
CA SER A 100 17.69 0.77 -6.56
C SER A 100 17.99 -0.02 -7.86
N LEU A 101 17.16 0.14 -8.89
CA LEU A 101 17.32 -0.56 -10.18
C LEU A 101 18.48 0.02 -11.02
N ASP A 102 19.02 1.18 -10.66
CA ASP A 102 20.22 1.77 -11.22
C ASP A 102 21.50 0.99 -10.86
N GLN A 103 21.42 0.12 -9.84
CA GLN A 103 22.52 -0.71 -9.33
C GLN A 103 22.60 -2.07 -10.05
N LYS A 104 23.72 -2.81 -9.84
CA LYS A 104 23.86 -4.19 -10.32
C LYS A 104 22.92 -5.15 -9.62
N MET A 105 22.64 -4.91 -8.35
CA MET A 105 21.68 -5.67 -7.55
C MET A 105 20.70 -4.66 -6.96
N SER A 106 19.43 -4.83 -7.22
CA SER A 106 18.40 -4.02 -6.58
C SER A 106 18.26 -4.39 -5.10
N ASP A 107 17.52 -3.58 -4.38
CA ASP A 107 17.00 -4.00 -3.08
C ASP A 107 16.19 -5.29 -3.21
N VAL A 108 16.16 -6.06 -2.14
CA VAL A 108 15.24 -7.19 -1.99
C VAL A 108 13.88 -6.65 -1.61
N VAL A 109 12.92 -6.76 -2.51
CA VAL A 109 11.55 -6.28 -2.27
C VAL A 109 10.62 -7.44 -1.95
N GLY A 110 9.69 -7.20 -1.05
CA GLY A 110 8.72 -8.21 -0.71
C GLY A 110 7.46 -7.65 -0.09
N ASN A 111 6.47 -8.55 0.01
CA ASN A 111 5.25 -8.25 0.72
C ASN A 111 4.72 -9.49 1.44
N PHE A 112 4.09 -9.27 2.60
CA PHE A 112 3.36 -10.27 3.36
C PHE A 112 1.94 -9.80 3.58
N LYS A 113 0.99 -10.69 3.38
CA LYS A 113 -0.41 -10.42 3.65
C LYS A 113 -1.00 -11.53 4.51
N TYR A 114 -1.70 -11.15 5.56
CA TYR A 114 -2.43 -12.08 6.40
C TYR A 114 -3.90 -11.66 6.52
N ASN A 115 -4.79 -12.62 6.24
CA ASN A 115 -6.23 -12.45 6.31
C ASN A 115 -6.79 -13.13 7.57
N PHE A 116 -7.36 -12.33 8.48
CA PHE A 116 -8.01 -12.80 9.71
C PHE A 116 -9.47 -13.24 9.49
N SER A 117 -9.75 -13.89 8.37
CA SER A 117 -11.11 -14.29 8.01
C SER A 117 -12.06 -13.09 7.87
N GLN A 118 -13.01 -12.95 8.81
CA GLN A 118 -14.01 -11.89 8.77
C GLN A 118 -13.57 -10.61 9.47
N ILE A 119 -12.48 -10.68 10.22
CA ILE A 119 -12.00 -9.55 11.03
C ILE A 119 -11.25 -8.53 10.16
N GLY A 120 -10.46 -8.98 9.19
CA GLY A 120 -9.74 -8.05 8.31
C GLY A 120 -8.41 -8.55 7.81
N THR A 121 -7.54 -7.61 7.43
CA THR A 121 -6.24 -7.90 6.80
C THR A 121 -5.12 -7.09 7.43
N ILE A 122 -3.93 -7.68 7.43
CA ILE A 122 -2.66 -6.97 7.60
C ILE A 122 -1.85 -7.19 6.35
N ASP A 123 -1.41 -6.10 5.74
CA ASP A 123 -0.48 -6.06 4.61
C ASP A 123 0.83 -5.42 5.07
N TYR A 124 1.95 -6.06 4.77
CA TYR A 124 3.29 -5.55 5.05
C TYR A 124 4.12 -5.58 3.79
N LYS A 125 4.66 -4.43 3.39
CA LYS A 125 5.58 -4.29 2.25
C LYS A 125 6.91 -3.78 2.74
N PHE A 126 7.98 -4.24 2.14
CA PHE A 126 9.33 -3.83 2.51
C PHE A 126 10.28 -3.81 1.32
N SER A 127 11.34 -3.01 1.48
CA SER A 127 12.53 -3.04 0.65
C SER A 127 13.75 -3.09 1.57
N LEU A 128 14.55 -4.15 1.40
CA LEU A 128 15.76 -4.40 2.18
C LEU A 128 16.97 -4.21 1.27
N ASP A 129 17.98 -3.48 1.72
CA ASP A 129 19.21 -3.28 0.96
C ASP A 129 19.79 -4.62 0.48
N HIS A 130 20.43 -4.60 -0.69
CA HIS A 130 21.02 -5.82 -1.28
C HIS A 130 22.03 -6.54 -0.38
N ASN A 131 22.66 -5.84 0.58
CA ASN A 131 23.52 -6.42 1.60
C ASN A 131 22.76 -6.97 2.81
N LEU A 132 21.44 -6.82 2.85
CA LEU A 132 20.53 -7.25 3.93
C LEU A 132 20.80 -6.57 5.29
N ASN A 133 21.42 -5.38 5.29
CA ASN A 133 21.77 -4.67 6.52
C ASN A 133 20.75 -3.62 6.90
N ASP A 134 20.14 -2.96 5.91
CA ASP A 134 19.29 -1.79 6.11
C ASP A 134 17.91 -1.99 5.49
N LEU A 135 16.88 -1.70 6.26
CA LEU A 135 15.50 -1.66 5.79
C LEU A 135 15.23 -0.27 5.21
N ASN A 136 15.16 -0.20 3.88
CA ASN A 136 15.02 1.06 3.15
C ASN A 136 13.57 1.52 3.04
N TYR A 137 12.63 0.57 3.00
CA TYR A 137 11.19 0.82 2.94
C TYR A 137 10.45 -0.14 3.86
N ASN A 138 9.49 0.40 4.59
CA ASN A 138 8.71 -0.34 5.57
C ASN A 138 7.29 0.25 5.59
N GLU A 139 6.31 -0.52 5.11
CA GLU A 139 4.90 -0.11 5.06
C GLU A 139 4.04 -1.21 5.69
N ILE A 140 3.25 -0.83 6.69
CA ILE A 140 2.24 -1.70 7.30
C ILE A 140 0.89 -1.05 7.09
N SER A 141 -0.04 -1.78 6.48
CA SER A 141 -1.44 -1.38 6.36
C SER A 141 -2.35 -2.42 7.00
N THR A 142 -3.26 -1.96 7.82
CA THR A 142 -4.18 -2.82 8.57
C THR A 142 -5.60 -2.27 8.50
N ASN A 143 -6.55 -3.14 8.18
CA ASN A 143 -7.97 -2.85 8.24
C ASN A 143 -8.66 -3.97 9.01
N LEU A 144 -9.18 -3.65 10.20
CA LEU A 144 -9.84 -4.62 11.07
C LEU A 144 -11.28 -4.19 11.36
N ASN A 145 -12.19 -5.14 11.31
CA ASN A 145 -13.61 -4.96 11.56
C ASN A 145 -14.07 -5.93 12.66
N PHE A 146 -14.46 -5.38 13.79
CA PHE A 146 -14.99 -6.12 14.94
C PHE A 146 -16.51 -5.92 15.05
N GLY A 147 -17.21 -5.96 13.94
CA GLY A 147 -18.63 -5.74 13.84
C GLY A 147 -18.99 -4.25 13.90
N LYS A 148 -19.23 -3.73 15.09
CA LYS A 148 -19.56 -2.30 15.27
C LYS A 148 -18.33 -1.38 15.28
N VAL A 149 -17.14 -1.92 15.46
CA VAL A 149 -15.88 -1.17 15.52
C VAL A 149 -15.01 -1.50 14.32
N GLU A 150 -14.67 -0.48 13.55
CA GLU A 150 -13.70 -0.55 12.45
C GLU A 150 -12.42 0.15 12.90
N PHE A 151 -11.28 -0.48 12.69
CA PHE A 151 -9.96 0.06 12.99
C PHE A 151 -9.08 -0.02 11.75
N ASN A 152 -8.40 1.07 11.43
CA ASN A 152 -7.36 1.11 10.41
C ASN A 152 -6.06 1.69 10.97
N LEU A 153 -4.95 1.17 10.49
CA LEU A 153 -3.60 1.66 10.79
C LEU A 153 -2.77 1.56 9.51
N ASP A 154 -2.13 2.67 9.16
CA ASP A 154 -1.13 2.77 8.11
C ASP A 154 0.14 3.36 8.70
N TYR A 155 1.24 2.63 8.58
CA TYR A 155 2.57 3.04 8.99
C TYR A 155 3.48 3.04 7.78
N LEU A 156 4.26 4.10 7.60
CA LEU A 156 5.26 4.22 6.55
C LEU A 156 6.57 4.73 7.14
N GLU A 157 7.64 4.08 6.76
CA GLU A 157 9.00 4.52 7.03
C GLU A 157 9.86 4.33 5.79
N GLU A 158 10.50 5.40 5.36
CA GLU A 158 11.45 5.43 4.25
C GLU A 158 12.82 5.85 4.76
N ASN A 159 13.85 5.13 4.33
CA ASN A 159 15.23 5.37 4.71
C ASN A 159 16.13 5.40 3.49
N ASN A 160 17.32 5.95 3.66
CA ASN A 160 18.41 5.96 2.69
C ASN A 160 18.01 6.57 1.34
N HIS A 161 18.20 5.82 0.26
CA HIS A 161 17.97 6.29 -1.11
C HIS A 161 16.48 6.41 -1.47
N ILE A 162 15.58 5.69 -0.79
CA ILE A 162 14.14 5.71 -1.08
C ILE A 162 13.51 7.04 -0.67
N GLY A 163 13.78 7.50 0.53
CA GLY A 163 13.19 8.72 1.01
C GLY A 163 13.45 8.99 2.48
N THR A 164 12.64 9.85 3.05
CA THR A 164 12.76 10.24 4.46
C THR A 164 11.41 10.38 5.15
N GLU A 165 10.37 9.83 4.56
CA GLU A 165 9.04 9.88 5.15
C GLU A 165 8.96 8.89 6.32
N HIS A 166 8.40 9.35 7.44
CA HIS A 166 8.20 8.50 8.61
C HIS A 166 6.95 8.95 9.34
N TYR A 167 5.84 8.26 9.10
CA TYR A 167 4.56 8.60 9.72
C TYR A 167 3.71 7.37 10.04
N ALA A 168 2.75 7.55 10.95
CA ALA A 168 1.65 6.64 11.16
C ALA A 168 0.32 7.39 11.09
N SER A 169 -0.64 6.80 10.38
CA SER A 169 -2.04 7.22 10.38
C SER A 169 -2.88 6.14 11.02
N SER A 170 -3.78 6.50 11.90
CA SER A 170 -4.71 5.56 12.50
C SER A 170 -6.11 6.13 12.56
N GLY A 171 -7.09 5.25 12.43
CA GLY A 171 -8.50 5.60 12.53
C GLY A 171 -9.29 4.54 13.27
N ILE A 172 -10.29 4.99 13.99
CA ILE A 172 -11.29 4.14 14.62
C ILE A 172 -12.67 4.66 14.28
N SER A 173 -13.58 3.78 13.90
CA SER A 173 -14.97 4.12 13.65
C SER A 173 -15.87 3.23 14.48
N LEU A 174 -16.89 3.81 15.06
CA LEU A 174 -17.90 3.14 15.87
C LEU A 174 -19.28 3.32 15.22
N ASN A 175 -19.87 2.22 14.76
CA ASN A 175 -21.22 2.15 14.25
C ASN A 175 -22.17 1.85 15.43
N PHE A 176 -22.81 2.87 15.99
CA PHE A 176 -23.76 2.68 17.11
C PHE A 176 -24.97 1.86 16.67
N ASN A 177 -25.46 2.14 15.46
CA ASN A 177 -26.52 1.44 14.75
C ASN A 177 -26.36 1.68 13.24
N ASP A 178 -27.31 1.21 12.44
CA ASP A 178 -27.28 1.32 10.97
C ASP A 178 -27.32 2.78 10.45
N TYR A 179 -27.70 3.71 11.31
CA TYR A 179 -27.86 5.13 10.96
C TYR A 179 -26.75 6.03 11.48
N ASN A 180 -26.02 5.63 12.54
CA ASN A 180 -25.14 6.54 13.29
C ASN A 180 -23.73 5.97 13.36
N LYS A 181 -22.78 6.75 12.83
CA LYS A 181 -21.33 6.44 12.84
C LYS A 181 -20.54 7.58 13.45
N LEU A 182 -19.67 7.27 14.40
CA LEU A 182 -18.67 8.16 14.94
C LEU A 182 -17.30 7.67 14.50
N SER A 183 -16.47 8.55 13.95
CA SER A 183 -15.13 8.21 13.51
C SER A 183 -14.12 9.20 14.05
N PHE A 184 -12.98 8.68 14.46
CA PHE A 184 -11.81 9.48 14.83
C PHE A 184 -10.61 9.00 14.03
N SER A 185 -9.82 9.92 13.49
CA SER A 185 -8.55 9.61 12.84
C SER A 185 -7.47 10.61 13.21
N THR A 186 -6.23 10.13 13.21
CA THR A 186 -5.05 10.92 13.52
C THR A 186 -3.89 10.51 12.61
N LYS A 187 -2.99 11.47 12.35
CA LYS A 187 -1.72 11.23 11.66
C LYS A 187 -0.59 11.85 12.47
N LYS A 188 0.41 11.04 12.80
CA LYS A 188 1.64 11.48 13.45
C LYS A 188 2.82 11.36 12.50
N ASN A 189 3.61 12.41 12.42
CA ASN A 189 4.89 12.43 11.73
C ASN A 189 6.00 12.22 12.78
N PHE A 190 6.75 11.12 12.65
CA PHE A 190 7.82 10.78 13.60
C PHE A 190 9.13 11.54 13.30
N LYS A 191 9.30 12.04 12.09
CA LYS A 191 10.47 12.83 11.72
C LYS A 191 10.47 14.20 12.40
N THR A 192 9.30 14.81 12.49
CA THR A 192 9.11 16.11 13.16
C THR A 192 8.63 15.96 14.61
N ASP A 193 8.39 14.73 15.06
CA ASP A 193 7.75 14.36 16.34
C ASP A 193 6.46 15.14 16.60
N SER A 194 5.70 15.39 15.55
CA SER A 194 4.48 16.19 15.59
C SER A 194 3.26 15.39 15.14
N THR A 195 2.12 15.70 15.72
CA THR A 195 0.84 15.25 15.21
C THR A 195 0.38 16.22 14.12
N GLU A 196 0.12 15.72 12.92
CA GLU A 196 -0.26 16.56 11.79
C GLU A 196 -1.78 16.79 11.73
N LEU A 197 -2.56 15.81 12.18
CA LEU A 197 -4.00 15.82 12.01
C LEU A 197 -4.74 15.13 13.17
N TYR A 198 -5.81 15.78 13.65
CA TYR A 198 -6.92 15.12 14.33
C TYR A 198 -8.21 15.40 13.55
N ASN A 199 -8.98 14.34 13.30
CA ASN A 199 -10.25 14.43 12.61
C ASN A 199 -11.30 13.61 13.39
N LEU A 200 -12.34 14.30 13.89
CA LEU A 200 -13.48 13.68 14.56
C LEU A 200 -14.71 13.93 13.70
N SER A 201 -15.39 12.87 13.31
CA SER A 201 -16.59 12.98 12.49
C SER A 201 -17.74 12.17 13.07
N TYR A 202 -18.92 12.78 13.03
CA TYR A 202 -20.18 12.10 13.31
C TYR A 202 -21.05 12.14 12.06
N GLN A 203 -21.59 11.01 11.68
CA GLN A 203 -22.44 10.85 10.51
C GLN A 203 -23.77 10.20 10.90
N TYR A 204 -24.84 10.80 10.41
CA TYR A 204 -26.20 10.24 10.44
C TYR A 204 -26.64 9.95 9.00
N SER A 205 -27.03 8.71 8.72
CA SER A 205 -27.42 8.26 7.38
C SER A 205 -28.74 7.52 7.43
N ILE A 206 -29.68 7.91 6.58
CA ILE A 206 -30.91 7.18 6.27
C ILE A 206 -31.00 7.00 4.75
N ASP A 207 -31.97 6.27 4.25
CA ASP A 207 -32.04 5.86 2.84
C ASP A 207 -31.84 7.00 1.82
N CYS A 208 -32.30 8.20 2.13
CA CYS A 208 -32.25 9.35 1.21
C CYS A 208 -31.46 10.56 1.72
N LEU A 209 -30.94 10.52 2.96
CA LEU A 209 -30.25 11.65 3.58
C LEU A 209 -29.02 11.18 4.33
N THR A 210 -27.88 11.81 4.08
CA THR A 210 -26.70 11.73 4.93
C THR A 210 -26.36 13.12 5.47
N ALA A 211 -26.33 13.27 6.79
CA ALA A 211 -25.89 14.46 7.47
C ALA A 211 -24.61 14.17 8.24
N GLY A 212 -23.63 15.05 8.17
CA GLY A 212 -22.33 14.88 8.82
C GLY A 212 -21.88 16.13 9.53
N LEU A 213 -21.24 15.94 10.69
CA LEU A 213 -20.51 16.98 11.41
C LEU A 213 -19.05 16.52 11.50
N VAL A 214 -18.12 17.34 11.02
CA VAL A 214 -16.68 17.04 11.02
C VAL A 214 -15.94 18.15 11.74
N TYR A 215 -15.25 17.81 12.81
CA TYR A 215 -14.26 18.65 13.44
C TYR A 215 -12.86 18.18 13.04
N ARG A 216 -12.10 19.06 12.40
CA ARG A 216 -10.74 18.81 11.94
C ARG A 216 -9.80 19.81 12.55
N ARG A 217 -8.73 19.32 13.14
CA ARG A 217 -7.62 20.12 13.63
C ARG A 217 -6.33 19.69 12.94
N GLU A 218 -5.73 20.61 12.23
CA GLU A 218 -4.46 20.45 11.53
C GLU A 218 -3.40 21.19 12.32
N PHE A 219 -2.29 20.51 12.59
CA PHE A 219 -1.12 21.08 13.27
C PHE A 219 0.02 21.32 12.30
N TYR A 220 -0.21 21.04 11.02
CA TYR A 220 0.77 21.22 9.99
C TYR A 220 1.19 22.69 9.92
N GLN A 221 2.50 22.92 10.06
CA GLN A 221 3.12 24.22 9.97
C GLN A 221 4.22 24.14 8.92
N ASP A 222 3.93 24.59 7.73
CA ASP A 222 4.92 24.89 6.71
C ASP A 222 5.02 26.42 6.61
N SER A 223 6.11 26.94 6.09
CA SER A 223 6.50 28.37 6.12
C SER A 223 5.36 29.38 5.93
N ASP A 224 4.28 29.00 5.24
CA ASP A 224 3.13 29.83 4.92
C ASP A 224 1.77 29.30 5.48
N LEU A 225 1.76 28.17 6.20
CA LEU A 225 0.54 27.55 6.72
C LEU A 225 0.53 27.56 8.25
N GLU A 226 -0.51 28.13 8.84
CA GLU A 226 -0.77 28.11 10.29
C GLU A 226 -1.67 26.95 10.68
N PRO A 227 -1.54 26.42 11.93
CA PRO A 227 -2.45 25.42 12.47
C PRO A 227 -3.91 25.87 12.35
N ASN A 228 -4.75 25.04 11.80
CA ASN A 228 -6.14 25.38 11.52
C ASN A 228 -7.12 24.46 12.24
N ASN A 229 -8.21 25.04 12.73
CA ASN A 229 -9.35 24.33 13.28
C ASN A 229 -10.55 24.56 12.36
N THR A 230 -11.13 23.50 11.86
CA THR A 230 -12.26 23.57 10.95
C THR A 230 -13.42 22.76 11.52
N LEU A 231 -14.61 23.36 11.53
CA LEU A 231 -15.86 22.67 11.79
C LEU A 231 -16.71 22.72 10.51
N MET A 232 -17.02 21.57 9.96
CA MET A 232 -17.83 21.44 8.75
C MET A 232 -19.11 20.69 9.05
N PHE A 233 -20.18 21.20 8.47
CA PHE A 233 -21.47 20.51 8.41
C PHE A 233 -21.75 20.13 6.96
N THR A 234 -22.08 18.88 6.72
CA THR A 234 -22.39 18.35 5.39
C THR A 234 -23.78 17.76 5.37
N ILE A 235 -24.52 18.02 4.31
CA ILE A 235 -25.79 17.37 4.01
C ILE A 235 -25.74 16.87 2.58
N SER A 236 -26.04 15.60 2.40
CA SER A 236 -26.14 14.98 1.08
C SER A 236 -27.48 14.28 0.94
N PHE A 237 -28.17 14.54 -0.16
CA PHE A 237 -29.40 13.86 -0.52
C PHE A 237 -29.13 12.89 -1.65
N VAL A 238 -29.57 11.66 -1.50
CA VAL A 238 -29.58 10.68 -2.60
C VAL A 238 -30.89 10.89 -3.35
N PRO A 239 -30.86 11.42 -4.59
CA PRO A 239 -32.08 11.61 -5.36
C PRO A 239 -32.68 10.26 -5.73
N PHE A 240 -34.02 10.16 -5.70
CA PHE A 240 -34.77 8.97 -6.09
C PHE A 240 -34.62 8.61 -7.59
N ALA A 241 -33.99 9.50 -8.38
CA ALA A 241 -33.60 9.26 -9.76
C ALA A 241 -32.23 9.92 -10.01
N SER A 242 -31.27 9.16 -10.49
CA SER A 242 -29.99 9.71 -10.97
C SER A 242 -30.25 10.45 -12.29
N VAL A 243 -30.27 11.76 -12.24
CA VAL A 243 -30.12 12.59 -13.44
C VAL A 243 -28.62 12.81 -13.59
N ASP A 244 -27.97 11.99 -14.40
CA ASP A 244 -26.58 12.21 -14.82
C ASP A 244 -26.52 13.44 -15.73
N THR A 245 -26.42 14.62 -15.14
CA THR A 245 -25.99 15.81 -15.89
C THR A 245 -24.48 15.84 -15.91
N ALA A 246 -23.88 15.23 -16.92
CA ALA A 246 -22.50 15.47 -17.28
C ALA A 246 -22.35 16.93 -17.73
N PHE A 247 -21.86 17.80 -16.86
CA PHE A 247 -21.34 19.09 -17.28
C PHE A 247 -19.91 18.90 -17.79
N ASN A 248 -19.78 18.77 -19.10
CA ASN A 248 -18.51 18.97 -19.80
C ASN A 248 -18.25 20.49 -19.89
N GLN A 249 -17.22 20.95 -19.23
CA GLN A 249 -16.47 22.15 -19.60
C GLN A 249 -14.99 21.80 -19.76
#